data_945884f5764d21a8223d316549eab38b
#
_entry.id   945884f5764d21a8223d316549eab38b
#
_cell.length_a   1.000
_cell.length_b   1.000
_cell.length_c   1.000
_cell.angle_alpha   90.00
_cell.angle_beta   90.00
_cell.angle_gamma   90.00
#
_symmetry.space_group_name_H-M   'P 1'
#
loop_
_entity.id
_entity.type
_entity.pdbx_description
1 polymer ?
#
loop_
_entity_poly.entity_id
_entity_poly.type
_entity_poly.pdbx_seq_one_letter_code
_entity_poly.pdbx_strand_id
1 'polypeptide(L)'
;MSKISEVIFKAYDIRGVVDKTLTLEAARAVGQALGSLAREKNISTLCVGRDGRLSGPKLSEALIEGITDMGVNVKSIGMTPTPVLYFATFLTETGSGVAVTGSHNPPEYNGLKMMMGKDTLYGEGIQALRQRIEAGITVSDQKGSVEEIDVVTPYLKKITDDVKIARPIKVAIDCGNGVTGPIAMELFKRLGCEVTPLYTEIDGHFPNHHPDPSKPANLKDLIQTVKNTDVELGLAFDGDGDRLGVVTKSGQIIYPDRQIMLFATDILKHNPGAPIIYDVKCTRRLVPWIKEHGGVPTICRTGHSLVKAKLKETQAPFAGEMSGHLFFNDKRWPGFDDGLYAGARILEILSRCSNPSEVLEALPTAVNTPELHIEMAEGENKRFVEKLQKQLHFDDATDVITIDGIRVEWEDGFALARSSNTTPVVVLRLEGDTTEALERIKKRFAEALRQVAPDVKLPF
;
A
#
# COMPACT_ATOMS: atom_id res chain seq x y z
N MET A 1 -20.52 -17.14 23.13
CA MET A 1 -19.46 -16.77 22.18
C MET A 1 -18.52 -15.81 22.86
N SER A 2 -17.21 -16.00 22.78
CA SER A 2 -16.24 -15.02 23.26
C SER A 2 -16.45 -13.72 22.48
N LYS A 3 -16.43 -12.57 23.15
CA LYS A 3 -16.63 -11.27 22.49
C LYS A 3 -15.41 -10.98 21.61
N ILE A 4 -15.63 -10.90 20.29
CA ILE A 4 -14.57 -10.54 19.36
C ILE A 4 -14.11 -9.12 19.63
N SER A 5 -12.81 -8.89 19.65
CA SER A 5 -12.23 -7.59 19.91
C SER A 5 -12.58 -6.57 18.82
N GLU A 6 -13.22 -5.47 19.21
CA GLU A 6 -13.61 -4.39 18.27
C GLU A 6 -12.40 -3.71 17.63
N VAL A 7 -11.25 -3.72 18.33
CA VAL A 7 -10.04 -3.01 17.89
C VAL A 7 -9.41 -3.59 16.60
N ILE A 8 -9.80 -4.80 16.18
CA ILE A 8 -9.30 -5.39 14.93
C ILE A 8 -9.95 -4.81 13.67
N PHE A 9 -11.16 -4.23 13.79
CA PHE A 9 -11.90 -3.65 12.66
C PHE A 9 -11.41 -2.24 12.36
N LYS A 10 -10.28 -2.14 11.65
CA LYS A 10 -9.63 -0.87 11.29
C LYS A 10 -10.34 -0.18 10.12
N ALA A 11 -9.82 0.96 9.68
CA ALA A 11 -10.43 1.74 8.60
C ALA A 11 -10.32 1.10 7.22
N TYR A 12 -9.28 0.30 6.96
CA TYR A 12 -8.99 -0.24 5.62
C TYR A 12 -8.92 -1.76 5.56
N ASP A 13 -8.74 -2.41 6.70
CA ASP A 13 -8.57 -3.86 6.81
C ASP A 13 -8.99 -4.33 8.21
N ILE A 14 -8.91 -5.64 8.42
CA ILE A 14 -8.91 -6.22 9.76
C ILE A 14 -7.45 -6.44 10.14
N ARG A 15 -7.05 -6.00 11.34
CA ARG A 15 -5.68 -6.14 11.82
C ARG A 15 -5.60 -6.25 13.33
N GLY A 16 -4.79 -7.20 13.82
CA GLY A 16 -4.63 -7.41 15.24
C GLY A 16 -3.37 -8.18 15.60
N VAL A 17 -3.08 -8.23 16.90
CA VAL A 17 -2.03 -9.07 17.46
C VAL A 17 -2.59 -10.50 17.59
N VAL A 18 -1.88 -11.44 16.99
CA VAL A 18 -2.28 -12.86 16.95
C VAL A 18 -2.38 -13.41 18.36
N ASP A 19 -3.37 -14.27 18.60
CA ASP A 19 -3.73 -14.89 19.87
C ASP A 19 -4.11 -13.92 21.01
N LYS A 20 -4.11 -12.59 20.74
CA LYS A 20 -4.56 -11.57 21.68
C LYS A 20 -5.85 -10.91 21.22
N THR A 21 -5.80 -10.22 20.08
CA THR A 21 -6.96 -9.51 19.52
C THR A 21 -7.47 -10.18 18.24
N LEU A 22 -6.58 -10.77 17.43
CA LEU A 22 -6.92 -11.56 16.27
C LEU A 22 -6.72 -13.04 16.58
N THR A 23 -7.79 -13.68 17.03
CA THR A 23 -7.82 -15.11 17.38
C THR A 23 -8.37 -15.95 16.22
N LEU A 24 -8.27 -17.29 16.33
CA LEU A 24 -8.86 -18.20 15.33
C LEU A 24 -10.39 -18.07 15.28
N GLU A 25 -11.03 -17.88 16.46
CA GLU A 25 -12.47 -17.63 16.53
C GLU A 25 -12.84 -16.33 15.81
N ALA A 26 -12.03 -15.27 15.95
CA ALA A 26 -12.25 -14.02 15.25
C ALA A 26 -12.11 -14.20 13.74
N ALA A 27 -11.08 -14.90 13.28
CA ALA A 27 -10.89 -15.20 11.86
C ALA A 27 -12.05 -16.00 11.26
N ARG A 28 -12.54 -17.04 11.96
CA ARG A 28 -13.70 -17.82 11.56
C ARG A 28 -14.98 -17.00 11.51
N ALA A 29 -15.23 -16.18 12.54
CA ALA A 29 -16.41 -15.33 12.56
C ALA A 29 -16.41 -14.27 11.44
N VAL A 30 -15.23 -13.70 11.12
CA VAL A 30 -15.09 -12.83 9.95
C VAL A 30 -15.34 -13.61 8.66
N GLY A 31 -14.87 -14.85 8.56
CA GLY A 31 -15.19 -15.75 7.44
C GLY A 31 -16.69 -15.97 7.27
N GLN A 32 -17.40 -16.21 8.36
CA GLN A 32 -18.87 -16.35 8.36
C GLN A 32 -19.56 -15.04 7.94
N ALA A 33 -19.08 -13.89 8.43
CA ALA A 33 -19.63 -12.58 8.05
C ALA A 33 -19.42 -12.29 6.55
N LEU A 34 -18.24 -12.62 6.01
CA LEU A 34 -17.94 -12.49 4.59
C LEU A 34 -18.78 -13.45 3.74
N GLY A 35 -18.93 -14.70 4.17
CA GLY A 35 -19.79 -15.68 3.48
C GLY A 35 -21.26 -15.24 3.49
N SER A 36 -21.77 -14.70 4.61
CA SER A 36 -23.10 -14.11 4.70
C SER A 36 -23.29 -12.94 3.70
N LEU A 37 -22.31 -12.03 3.67
CA LEU A 37 -22.33 -10.89 2.74
C LEU A 37 -22.24 -11.35 1.27
N ALA A 38 -21.44 -12.37 0.99
CA ALA A 38 -21.31 -12.94 -0.35
C ALA A 38 -22.65 -13.51 -0.84
N ARG A 39 -23.36 -14.26 0.01
CA ARG A 39 -24.70 -14.79 -0.33
C ARG A 39 -25.70 -13.68 -0.65
N GLU A 40 -25.75 -12.63 0.14
CA GLU A 40 -26.61 -11.46 -0.12
C GLU A 40 -26.32 -10.81 -1.48
N LYS A 41 -25.05 -10.83 -1.88
CA LYS A 41 -24.61 -10.29 -3.17
C LYS A 41 -24.66 -11.32 -4.31
N ASN A 42 -25.20 -12.52 -4.08
CA ASN A 42 -25.22 -13.64 -5.04
C ASN A 42 -23.81 -14.05 -5.51
N ILE A 43 -22.82 -13.93 -4.64
CA ILE A 43 -21.43 -14.38 -4.88
C ILE A 43 -21.29 -15.76 -4.28
N SER A 44 -20.99 -16.75 -5.11
CA SER A 44 -20.89 -18.15 -4.71
C SER A 44 -19.48 -18.61 -4.33
N THR A 45 -18.44 -17.82 -4.65
CA THR A 45 -17.05 -18.23 -4.50
C THR A 45 -16.16 -17.05 -4.15
N LEU A 46 -15.24 -17.25 -3.18
CA LEU A 46 -14.19 -16.29 -2.82
C LEU A 46 -12.82 -16.91 -3.05
N CYS A 47 -11.83 -16.08 -3.46
CA CYS A 47 -10.43 -16.46 -3.44
C CYS A 47 -9.84 -16.23 -2.03
N VAL A 48 -8.99 -17.12 -1.53
CA VAL A 48 -8.27 -16.93 -0.26
C VAL A 48 -6.79 -17.24 -0.45
N GLY A 49 -5.94 -16.29 -0.08
CA GLY A 49 -4.48 -16.44 -0.04
C GLY A 49 -3.90 -15.94 1.27
N ARG A 50 -2.64 -16.22 1.52
CA ARG A 50 -1.94 -15.76 2.72
C ARG A 50 -0.49 -15.38 2.44
N ASP A 51 0.07 -14.49 3.27
CA ASP A 51 1.49 -14.19 3.25
C ASP A 51 2.35 -15.28 3.94
N GLY A 52 3.65 -14.98 4.12
CA GLY A 52 4.63 -15.91 4.71
C GLY A 52 4.66 -15.96 6.24
N ARG A 53 3.75 -15.26 6.93
CA ARG A 53 3.73 -15.21 8.40
C ARG A 53 3.40 -16.57 9.02
N LEU A 54 4.03 -16.87 10.16
CA LEU A 54 3.86 -18.16 10.87
C LEU A 54 2.42 -18.42 11.31
N SER A 55 1.67 -17.38 11.62
CA SER A 55 0.25 -17.47 12.00
C SER A 55 -0.68 -17.68 10.79
N GLY A 56 -0.19 -17.43 9.56
CA GLY A 56 -0.97 -17.47 8.33
C GLY A 56 -1.75 -18.76 8.11
N PRO A 57 -1.12 -19.97 8.21
CA PRO A 57 -1.81 -21.23 7.97
C PRO A 57 -3.08 -21.43 8.83
N LYS A 58 -2.96 -21.26 10.15
CA LYS A 58 -4.09 -21.46 11.07
C LYS A 58 -5.19 -20.40 10.90
N LEU A 59 -4.81 -19.15 10.69
CA LEU A 59 -5.77 -18.06 10.47
C LEU A 59 -6.52 -18.21 9.13
N SER A 60 -5.82 -18.62 8.06
CA SER A 60 -6.46 -18.86 6.77
C SER A 60 -7.40 -20.07 6.81
N GLU A 61 -7.02 -21.15 7.51
CA GLU A 61 -7.87 -22.31 7.71
C GLU A 61 -9.17 -21.94 8.45
N ALA A 62 -9.06 -21.24 9.58
CA ALA A 62 -10.23 -20.78 10.34
C ALA A 62 -11.13 -19.83 9.51
N LEU A 63 -10.55 -18.94 8.72
CA LEU A 63 -11.28 -18.06 7.81
C LEU A 63 -12.04 -18.86 6.74
N ILE A 64 -11.37 -19.82 6.10
CA ILE A 64 -11.95 -20.70 5.07
C ILE A 64 -13.09 -21.53 5.64
N GLU A 65 -12.91 -22.11 6.84
CA GLU A 65 -14.01 -22.78 7.54
C GLU A 65 -15.21 -21.87 7.72
N GLY A 66 -15.01 -20.63 8.18
CA GLY A 66 -16.07 -19.65 8.34
C GLY A 66 -16.81 -19.33 7.04
N ILE A 67 -16.09 -19.15 5.94
CA ILE A 67 -16.68 -18.89 4.61
C ILE A 67 -17.48 -20.10 4.15
N THR A 68 -16.91 -21.30 4.25
CA THR A 68 -17.58 -22.53 3.79
C THR A 68 -18.78 -22.92 4.66
N ASP A 69 -18.76 -22.63 5.97
CA ASP A 69 -19.93 -22.78 6.86
C ASP A 69 -21.17 -22.00 6.35
N MET A 70 -20.94 -20.97 5.53
CA MET A 70 -22.03 -20.18 4.92
C MET A 70 -22.50 -20.72 3.57
N GLY A 71 -21.99 -21.87 3.11
CA GLY A 71 -22.34 -22.45 1.80
C GLY A 71 -21.63 -21.76 0.63
N VAL A 72 -20.59 -20.95 0.91
CA VAL A 72 -19.81 -20.25 -0.12
C VAL A 72 -18.53 -21.05 -0.39
N ASN A 73 -18.19 -21.23 -1.66
CA ASN A 73 -17.00 -21.96 -2.08
C ASN A 73 -15.74 -21.11 -1.91
N VAL A 74 -14.61 -21.75 -1.76
CA VAL A 74 -13.31 -21.10 -1.67
C VAL A 74 -12.37 -21.65 -2.74
N LYS A 75 -11.74 -20.74 -3.49
CA LYS A 75 -10.55 -21.00 -4.29
C LYS A 75 -9.32 -20.60 -3.48
N SER A 76 -8.62 -21.59 -2.94
CA SER A 76 -7.39 -21.39 -2.18
C SER A 76 -6.22 -21.22 -3.13
N ILE A 77 -5.49 -20.11 -3.01
CA ILE A 77 -4.28 -19.83 -3.81
C ILE A 77 -2.99 -20.04 -3.00
N GLY A 78 -3.11 -20.55 -1.77
CA GLY A 78 -1.99 -20.87 -0.91
C GLY A 78 -1.21 -19.64 -0.40
N MET A 79 0.10 -19.80 -0.31
CA MET A 79 1.01 -18.76 0.17
C MET A 79 1.49 -17.90 -1.01
N THR A 80 0.97 -16.68 -1.09
CA THR A 80 1.20 -15.75 -2.21
C THR A 80 1.16 -14.29 -1.75
N PRO A 81 1.82 -13.38 -2.47
CA PRO A 81 1.67 -11.94 -2.27
C PRO A 81 0.21 -11.45 -2.40
N THR A 82 -0.12 -10.38 -1.70
CA THR A 82 -1.45 -9.75 -1.76
C THR A 82 -1.87 -9.38 -3.21
N PRO A 83 -0.99 -8.82 -4.07
CA PRO A 83 -1.35 -8.58 -5.48
C PRO A 83 -1.76 -9.83 -6.25
N VAL A 84 -1.17 -10.99 -5.94
CA VAL A 84 -1.55 -12.27 -6.57
C VAL A 84 -2.96 -12.68 -6.18
N LEU A 85 -3.41 -12.37 -4.94
CA LEU A 85 -4.80 -12.55 -4.57
C LEU A 85 -5.73 -11.63 -5.37
N TYR A 86 -5.38 -10.36 -5.50
CA TYR A 86 -6.18 -9.45 -6.33
C TYR A 86 -6.26 -9.96 -7.78
N PHE A 87 -5.13 -10.36 -8.35
CA PHE A 87 -5.10 -10.96 -9.68
C PHE A 87 -5.98 -12.22 -9.78
N ALA A 88 -5.97 -13.09 -8.75
CA ALA A 88 -6.83 -14.28 -8.70
C ALA A 88 -8.30 -13.94 -8.83
N THR A 89 -8.77 -12.86 -8.19
CA THR A 89 -10.17 -12.44 -8.25
C THR A 89 -10.60 -12.00 -9.64
N PHE A 90 -9.68 -11.45 -10.44
CA PHE A 90 -9.92 -11.12 -11.85
C PHE A 90 -9.82 -12.35 -12.75
N LEU A 91 -8.78 -13.17 -12.57
CA LEU A 91 -8.55 -14.39 -13.36
C LEU A 91 -9.73 -15.39 -13.24
N THR A 92 -10.26 -15.53 -12.04
CA THR A 92 -11.37 -16.46 -11.75
C THR A 92 -12.75 -15.82 -11.89
N GLU A 93 -12.82 -14.55 -12.25
CA GLU A 93 -14.04 -13.75 -12.36
C GLU A 93 -14.90 -13.70 -11.08
N THR A 94 -14.37 -14.13 -9.94
CA THR A 94 -15.08 -14.07 -8.65
C THR A 94 -15.24 -12.63 -8.16
N GLY A 95 -14.31 -11.74 -8.51
CA GLY A 95 -14.28 -10.36 -8.04
C GLY A 95 -14.20 -10.24 -6.51
N SER A 96 -13.97 -11.33 -5.81
CA SER A 96 -14.08 -11.40 -4.35
C SER A 96 -13.01 -12.30 -3.76
N GLY A 97 -12.38 -11.85 -2.67
CA GLY A 97 -11.34 -12.64 -2.03
C GLY A 97 -10.76 -11.99 -0.78
N VAL A 98 -9.93 -12.74 -0.08
CA VAL A 98 -9.28 -12.32 1.16
C VAL A 98 -7.81 -12.71 1.15
N ALA A 99 -6.94 -11.73 1.39
CA ALA A 99 -5.55 -11.96 1.71
C ALA A 99 -5.36 -11.94 3.22
N VAL A 100 -4.88 -13.05 3.77
CA VAL A 100 -4.47 -13.17 5.18
C VAL A 100 -3.04 -12.65 5.28
N THR A 101 -2.88 -11.43 5.75
CA THR A 101 -1.58 -10.74 5.78
C THR A 101 -1.48 -9.71 6.88
N GLY A 102 -0.28 -9.61 7.47
CA GLY A 102 0.09 -8.49 8.33
C GLY A 102 0.84 -7.39 7.59
N SER A 103 1.02 -7.49 6.24
CA SER A 103 1.78 -6.55 5.41
C SER A 103 3.17 -6.28 6.02
N HIS A 104 3.51 -5.02 6.27
CA HIS A 104 4.75 -4.58 6.90
C HIS A 104 4.72 -4.50 8.43
N ASN A 105 3.68 -5.01 9.11
CA ASN A 105 3.64 -5.03 10.58
C ASN A 105 4.63 -6.04 11.18
N PRO A 106 5.01 -5.91 12.47
CA PRO A 106 5.83 -6.88 13.18
C PRO A 106 5.31 -8.33 13.10
N PRO A 107 6.15 -9.36 13.35
CA PRO A 107 5.79 -10.77 13.19
C PRO A 107 4.55 -11.23 13.96
N GLU A 108 4.30 -10.64 15.13
CA GLU A 108 3.15 -10.96 15.99
C GLU A 108 1.81 -10.43 15.48
N TYR A 109 1.80 -9.60 14.44
CA TYR A 109 0.58 -9.11 13.81
C TYR A 109 0.16 -9.98 12.63
N ASN A 110 -1.14 -10.02 12.39
CA ASN A 110 -1.73 -10.48 11.14
C ASN A 110 -3.03 -9.71 10.85
N GLY A 111 -3.65 -9.97 9.70
CA GLY A 111 -4.86 -9.25 9.30
C GLY A 111 -5.53 -9.84 8.07
N LEU A 112 -6.54 -9.14 7.58
CA LEU A 112 -7.34 -9.55 6.43
C LEU A 112 -7.58 -8.35 5.53
N LYS A 113 -7.04 -8.38 4.30
CA LYS A 113 -7.39 -7.45 3.22
C LYS A 113 -8.48 -8.10 2.37
N MET A 114 -9.60 -7.42 2.18
CA MET A 114 -10.82 -8.04 1.66
C MET A 114 -11.36 -7.33 0.44
N MET A 115 -11.78 -8.11 -0.56
CA MET A 115 -12.53 -7.65 -1.72
C MET A 115 -13.89 -8.36 -1.78
N MET A 116 -14.93 -7.63 -2.19
CA MET A 116 -16.28 -8.18 -2.37
C MET A 116 -16.96 -7.52 -3.58
N GLY A 117 -17.26 -8.29 -4.61
CA GLY A 117 -17.89 -7.79 -5.83
C GLY A 117 -17.03 -6.78 -6.60
N LYS A 118 -15.71 -7.01 -6.69
CA LYS A 118 -14.69 -6.14 -7.32
C LYS A 118 -14.37 -4.85 -6.55
N ASP A 119 -14.93 -4.66 -5.36
CA ASP A 119 -14.63 -3.52 -4.50
C ASP A 119 -13.86 -3.96 -3.26
N THR A 120 -12.85 -3.18 -2.87
CA THR A 120 -12.15 -3.39 -1.60
C THR A 120 -13.07 -3.00 -0.45
N LEU A 121 -13.21 -3.85 0.58
CA LEU A 121 -13.96 -3.49 1.78
C LEU A 121 -13.13 -2.55 2.66
N TYR A 122 -13.73 -1.43 3.05
CA TYR A 122 -13.15 -0.44 3.97
C TYR A 122 -14.25 0.30 4.73
N GLY A 123 -13.89 1.06 5.77
CA GLY A 123 -14.80 1.93 6.50
C GLY A 123 -16.09 1.24 6.95
N GLU A 124 -17.21 1.72 6.45
CA GLU A 124 -18.54 1.17 6.78
C GLU A 124 -18.70 -0.30 6.39
N GLY A 125 -18.07 -0.74 5.29
CA GLY A 125 -18.11 -2.15 4.88
C GLY A 125 -17.46 -3.07 5.91
N ILE A 126 -16.37 -2.64 6.56
CA ILE A 126 -15.72 -3.39 7.64
C ILE A 126 -16.57 -3.34 8.91
N GLN A 127 -17.16 -2.19 9.25
CA GLN A 127 -18.07 -2.08 10.40
C GLN A 127 -19.34 -2.92 10.20
N ALA A 128 -19.84 -3.04 8.98
CA ALA A 128 -20.97 -3.91 8.66
C ALA A 128 -20.65 -5.40 8.93
N LEU A 129 -19.40 -5.86 8.68
CA LEU A 129 -18.98 -7.21 9.07
C LEU A 129 -19.01 -7.39 10.60
N ARG A 130 -18.51 -6.41 11.35
CA ARG A 130 -18.58 -6.42 12.82
C ARG A 130 -20.04 -6.54 13.30
N GLN A 131 -20.91 -5.69 12.79
CA GLN A 131 -22.35 -5.70 13.18
C GLN A 131 -23.03 -7.04 12.86
N ARG A 132 -22.69 -7.69 11.73
CA ARG A 132 -23.19 -9.05 11.41
C ARG A 132 -22.76 -10.07 12.45
N ILE A 133 -21.50 -10.02 12.88
CA ILE A 133 -20.97 -10.93 13.90
C ILE A 133 -21.69 -10.71 15.24
N GLU A 134 -21.86 -9.46 15.64
CA GLU A 134 -22.54 -9.09 16.89
C GLU A 134 -24.03 -9.49 16.90
N ALA A 135 -24.71 -9.38 15.76
CA ALA A 135 -26.09 -9.79 15.59
C ALA A 135 -26.30 -11.31 15.62
N GLY A 136 -25.21 -12.08 15.46
CA GLY A 136 -25.26 -13.53 15.32
C GLY A 136 -25.53 -13.97 13.87
N ILE A 137 -24.75 -14.96 13.43
CA ILE A 137 -24.81 -15.50 12.06
C ILE A 137 -25.35 -16.93 12.10
N THR A 138 -26.40 -17.19 11.35
CA THR A 138 -26.91 -18.55 11.14
C THR A 138 -26.14 -19.20 9.98
N VAL A 139 -25.47 -20.30 10.27
CA VAL A 139 -24.73 -21.07 9.25
C VAL A 139 -25.65 -21.77 8.27
N SER A 140 -25.14 -22.13 7.11
CA SER A 140 -25.88 -22.86 6.08
C SER A 140 -25.96 -24.36 6.42
N ASP A 141 -27.03 -25.01 6.03
CA ASP A 141 -27.17 -26.48 6.15
C ASP A 141 -26.19 -27.23 5.23
N GLN A 142 -25.76 -26.60 4.15
CA GLN A 142 -24.78 -27.13 3.21
C GLN A 142 -23.50 -26.30 3.27
N LYS A 143 -22.37 -26.98 3.48
CA LYS A 143 -21.05 -26.33 3.41
C LYS A 143 -20.64 -26.07 1.97
N GLY A 144 -19.90 -24.98 1.77
CA GLY A 144 -19.15 -24.74 0.54
C GLY A 144 -17.98 -25.70 0.38
N SER A 145 -17.46 -25.78 -0.84
CA SER A 145 -16.27 -26.55 -1.19
C SER A 145 -14.99 -25.71 -1.14
N VAL A 146 -13.85 -26.37 -1.04
CA VAL A 146 -12.53 -25.75 -1.16
C VAL A 146 -11.80 -26.38 -2.34
N GLU A 147 -11.29 -25.55 -3.23
CA GLU A 147 -10.48 -25.96 -4.38
C GLU A 147 -9.13 -25.22 -4.32
N GLU A 148 -8.03 -25.93 -4.45
CA GLU A 148 -6.70 -25.32 -4.61
C GLU A 148 -6.46 -25.04 -6.09
N ILE A 149 -6.00 -23.81 -6.39
CA ILE A 149 -5.74 -23.36 -7.76
C ILE A 149 -4.36 -22.72 -7.87
N ASP A 150 -3.69 -22.93 -9.01
CA ASP A 150 -2.48 -22.20 -9.37
C ASP A 150 -2.84 -20.85 -9.99
N VAL A 151 -2.41 -19.78 -9.37
CA VAL A 151 -2.54 -18.40 -9.86
C VAL A 151 -1.20 -17.77 -10.17
N VAL A 152 -0.12 -18.29 -9.59
CA VAL A 152 1.23 -17.74 -9.75
C VAL A 152 1.70 -17.86 -11.21
N THR A 153 1.50 -19.03 -11.83
CA THR A 153 1.87 -19.24 -13.23
C THR A 153 1.18 -18.26 -14.20
N PRO A 154 -0.16 -18.10 -14.19
CA PRO A 154 -0.81 -17.12 -15.04
C PRO A 154 -0.49 -15.65 -14.67
N TYR A 155 -0.22 -15.35 -13.40
CA TYR A 155 0.22 -14.03 -12.97
C TYR A 155 1.58 -13.66 -13.58
N LEU A 156 2.58 -14.52 -13.44
CA LEU A 156 3.89 -14.34 -14.05
C LEU A 156 3.80 -14.20 -15.56
N LYS A 157 3.00 -15.07 -16.19
CA LYS A 157 2.78 -15.01 -17.65
C LYS A 157 2.16 -13.69 -18.07
N LYS A 158 1.13 -13.20 -17.35
CA LYS A 158 0.49 -11.92 -17.67
C LYS A 158 1.49 -10.75 -17.63
N ILE A 159 2.39 -10.72 -16.66
CA ILE A 159 3.39 -9.65 -16.54
C ILE A 159 4.45 -9.79 -17.65
N THR A 160 4.96 -10.99 -17.89
CA THR A 160 6.02 -11.20 -18.92
C THR A 160 5.51 -11.05 -20.35
N ASP A 161 4.23 -11.29 -20.60
CA ASP A 161 3.60 -11.00 -21.88
C ASP A 161 3.43 -9.48 -22.10
N ASP A 162 3.20 -8.73 -21.03
CA ASP A 162 2.92 -7.29 -21.05
C ASP A 162 4.21 -6.43 -21.06
N VAL A 163 5.10 -6.66 -20.11
CA VAL A 163 6.29 -5.84 -19.85
C VAL A 163 7.43 -6.26 -20.78
N LYS A 164 8.08 -5.28 -21.41
CA LYS A 164 9.20 -5.50 -22.37
C LYS A 164 10.45 -4.76 -21.93
N ILE A 165 11.44 -5.50 -21.47
CA ILE A 165 12.77 -5.00 -21.12
C ILE A 165 13.59 -4.81 -22.39
N ALA A 166 14.04 -3.59 -22.66
CA ALA A 166 14.75 -3.25 -23.90
C ALA A 166 16.21 -3.78 -23.94
N ARG A 167 16.84 -3.92 -22.75
CA ARG A 167 18.16 -4.53 -22.56
C ARG A 167 18.22 -5.21 -21.19
N PRO A 168 19.09 -6.21 -20.99
CA PRO A 168 19.33 -6.71 -19.64
C PRO A 168 19.70 -5.58 -18.67
N ILE A 169 19.10 -5.62 -17.47
CA ILE A 169 19.42 -4.71 -16.36
C ILE A 169 19.90 -5.57 -15.19
N LYS A 170 21.00 -5.13 -14.57
CA LYS A 170 21.49 -5.71 -13.31
C LYS A 170 20.78 -5.05 -12.15
N VAL A 171 19.99 -5.82 -11.41
CA VAL A 171 19.14 -5.31 -10.33
C VAL A 171 19.34 -6.11 -9.05
N ALA A 172 19.50 -5.41 -7.92
CA ALA A 172 19.40 -6.02 -6.59
C ALA A 172 17.94 -6.05 -6.15
N ILE A 173 17.49 -7.18 -5.62
CA ILE A 173 16.10 -7.38 -5.19
C ILE A 173 16.07 -7.77 -3.72
N ASP A 174 15.51 -6.92 -2.89
CA ASP A 174 15.35 -7.11 -1.45
C ASP A 174 13.88 -7.40 -1.12
N CYS A 175 13.62 -8.59 -0.60
CA CYS A 175 12.28 -9.02 -0.20
C CYS A 175 12.07 -9.05 1.32
N GLY A 176 13.09 -8.68 2.12
CA GLY A 176 13.00 -8.64 3.58
C GLY A 176 12.43 -9.92 4.22
N ASN A 177 12.71 -11.09 3.62
CA ASN A 177 12.11 -12.39 3.98
C ASN A 177 10.58 -12.46 3.85
N GLY A 178 9.98 -11.52 3.13
CA GLY A 178 8.54 -11.51 2.81
C GLY A 178 8.14 -12.56 1.77
N VAL A 179 6.84 -12.68 1.54
CA VAL A 179 6.27 -13.70 0.64
C VAL A 179 6.60 -13.49 -0.84
N THR A 180 7.11 -12.33 -1.21
CA THR A 180 7.46 -11.98 -2.61
C THR A 180 8.68 -12.71 -3.15
N GLY A 181 9.59 -13.16 -2.27
CA GLY A 181 10.92 -13.62 -2.65
C GLY A 181 10.96 -14.58 -3.85
N PRO A 182 10.37 -15.78 -3.76
CA PRO A 182 10.40 -16.75 -4.86
C PRO A 182 9.79 -16.22 -6.16
N ILE A 183 8.68 -15.48 -6.06
CA ILE A 183 7.95 -14.94 -7.22
C ILE A 183 8.75 -13.80 -7.86
N ALA A 184 9.35 -12.92 -7.07
CA ALA A 184 10.20 -11.83 -7.56
C ALA A 184 11.40 -12.38 -8.34
N MET A 185 12.09 -13.38 -7.77
CA MET A 185 13.25 -14.01 -8.41
C MET A 185 12.89 -14.62 -9.77
N GLU A 186 11.77 -15.32 -9.83
CA GLU A 186 11.31 -15.93 -11.09
C GLU A 186 10.85 -14.87 -12.09
N LEU A 187 10.08 -13.86 -11.67
CA LEU A 187 9.56 -12.78 -12.50
C LEU A 187 10.69 -12.02 -13.20
N PHE A 188 11.64 -11.48 -12.42
CA PHE A 188 12.67 -10.61 -12.98
C PHE A 188 13.69 -11.39 -13.84
N LYS A 189 13.95 -12.66 -13.54
CA LYS A 189 14.72 -13.54 -14.43
C LYS A 189 14.00 -13.79 -15.76
N ARG A 190 12.69 -14.08 -15.73
CA ARG A 190 11.88 -14.24 -16.96
C ARG A 190 11.85 -12.98 -17.81
N LEU A 191 11.89 -11.81 -17.18
CA LEU A 191 11.98 -10.52 -17.86
C LEU A 191 13.38 -10.26 -18.47
N GLY A 192 14.37 -11.10 -18.20
CA GLY A 192 15.74 -10.97 -18.74
C GLY A 192 16.65 -10.09 -17.88
N CYS A 193 16.31 -9.85 -16.62
CA CYS A 193 17.17 -9.13 -15.67
C CYS A 193 18.24 -10.04 -15.08
N GLU A 194 19.43 -9.48 -14.79
CA GLU A 194 20.44 -10.11 -13.97
C GLU A 194 20.18 -9.74 -12.50
N VAL A 195 19.71 -10.72 -11.72
CA VAL A 195 19.20 -10.47 -10.36
C VAL A 195 20.21 -10.82 -9.29
N THR A 196 20.54 -9.87 -8.42
CA THR A 196 21.26 -10.07 -7.15
C THR A 196 20.24 -10.16 -6.01
N PRO A 197 20.03 -11.34 -5.40
CA PRO A 197 19.01 -11.53 -4.37
C PRO A 197 19.46 -11.04 -2.99
N LEU A 198 18.52 -10.44 -2.24
CA LEU A 198 18.64 -10.12 -0.83
C LEU A 198 17.38 -10.62 -0.11
N TYR A 199 17.57 -11.49 0.88
CA TYR A 199 16.50 -11.94 1.79
C TYR A 199 15.26 -12.46 1.07
N THR A 200 15.47 -13.25 0.00
CA THR A 200 14.40 -13.80 -0.86
C THR A 200 13.81 -15.11 -0.35
N GLU A 201 14.38 -15.72 0.70
CA GLU A 201 13.78 -16.85 1.41
C GLU A 201 12.65 -16.34 2.31
N ILE A 202 11.51 -17.02 2.27
CA ILE A 202 10.35 -16.63 3.09
C ILE A 202 10.60 -17.07 4.54
N ASP A 203 10.62 -16.11 5.46
CA ASP A 203 10.70 -16.36 6.89
C ASP A 203 9.82 -15.35 7.67
N GLY A 204 8.75 -15.86 8.26
CA GLY A 204 7.80 -15.04 9.03
C GLY A 204 8.34 -14.42 10.32
N HIS A 205 9.61 -14.68 10.69
CA HIS A 205 10.30 -13.99 11.78
C HIS A 205 10.97 -12.68 11.30
N PHE A 206 11.18 -12.51 9.98
CA PHE A 206 11.89 -11.36 9.38
C PHE A 206 13.27 -11.11 10.01
N PRO A 207 14.20 -12.10 9.98
CA PRO A 207 15.41 -12.09 10.81
C PRO A 207 16.45 -11.04 10.40
N ASN A 208 16.41 -10.52 9.17
CA ASN A 208 17.42 -9.62 8.65
C ASN A 208 17.05 -8.14 8.88
N HIS A 209 15.89 -7.75 8.42
CA HIS A 209 15.30 -6.44 8.69
C HIS A 209 13.78 -6.51 8.55
N HIS A 210 13.10 -5.52 9.07
CA HIS A 210 11.66 -5.41 8.93
C HIS A 210 11.27 -5.15 7.45
N PRO A 211 10.32 -5.90 6.87
CA PRO A 211 9.98 -5.78 5.44
C PRO A 211 9.09 -4.56 5.16
N ASP A 212 9.64 -3.37 5.40
CA ASP A 212 9.00 -2.07 5.17
C ASP A 212 9.98 -1.14 4.43
N PRO A 213 9.88 -1.04 3.10
CA PRO A 213 10.77 -0.21 2.28
C PRO A 213 10.55 1.30 2.46
N SER A 214 9.51 1.71 3.19
CA SER A 214 9.28 3.12 3.53
C SER A 214 10.27 3.65 4.58
N LYS A 215 10.97 2.76 5.28
CA LYS A 215 11.93 3.09 6.34
C LYS A 215 13.36 2.99 5.81
N PRO A 216 14.13 4.09 5.76
CA PRO A 216 15.52 4.06 5.27
C PRO A 216 16.43 3.06 6.00
N ALA A 217 16.17 2.80 7.27
CA ALA A 217 16.94 1.84 8.08
C ALA A 217 16.83 0.41 7.51
N ASN A 218 15.68 0.04 6.92
CA ASN A 218 15.43 -1.27 6.33
C ASN A 218 16.05 -1.42 4.92
N LEU A 219 16.48 -0.33 4.30
CA LEU A 219 17.12 -0.33 2.98
C LEU A 219 18.64 -0.32 3.04
N LYS A 220 19.22 -0.38 4.25
CA LYS A 220 20.68 -0.25 4.46
C LYS A 220 21.49 -1.26 3.64
N ASP A 221 21.09 -2.53 3.68
CA ASP A 221 21.82 -3.59 3.00
C ASP A 221 21.62 -3.52 1.47
N LEU A 222 20.44 -3.14 1.02
CA LEU A 222 20.20 -2.84 -0.39
C LEU A 222 21.05 -1.68 -0.88
N ILE A 223 21.16 -0.57 -0.10
CA ILE A 223 22.00 0.58 -0.41
C ILE A 223 23.48 0.15 -0.49
N GLN A 224 23.96 -0.67 0.43
CA GLN A 224 25.33 -1.18 0.39
C GLN A 224 25.57 -2.07 -0.82
N THR A 225 24.61 -2.93 -1.15
CA THR A 225 24.69 -3.83 -2.31
C THR A 225 24.79 -3.04 -3.60
N VAL A 226 23.90 -2.05 -3.84
CA VAL A 226 23.97 -1.25 -5.08
C VAL A 226 25.27 -0.46 -5.21
N LYS A 227 25.82 0.04 -4.10
CA LYS A 227 27.09 0.79 -4.10
C LYS A 227 28.30 -0.08 -4.41
N ASN A 228 28.34 -1.29 -3.85
CA ASN A 228 29.53 -2.12 -3.81
C ASN A 228 29.58 -3.22 -4.89
N THR A 229 28.53 -3.42 -5.67
CA THR A 229 28.47 -4.39 -6.75
C THR A 229 28.32 -3.69 -8.11
N ASP A 230 28.11 -4.42 -9.17
CA ASP A 230 27.88 -3.88 -10.53
C ASP A 230 26.39 -3.73 -10.90
N VAL A 231 25.47 -3.91 -9.94
CA VAL A 231 24.06 -3.67 -10.18
C VAL A 231 23.77 -2.18 -10.48
N GLU A 232 22.77 -1.93 -11.31
CA GLU A 232 22.41 -0.58 -11.78
C GLU A 232 21.44 0.12 -10.83
N LEU A 233 20.58 -0.65 -10.12
CA LEU A 233 19.64 -0.16 -9.13
C LEU A 233 19.18 -1.28 -8.20
N GLY A 234 18.51 -0.91 -7.11
CA GLY A 234 17.87 -1.80 -6.15
C GLY A 234 16.37 -1.62 -6.11
N LEU A 235 15.64 -2.72 -6.01
CA LEU A 235 14.20 -2.77 -5.74
C LEU A 235 13.96 -3.46 -4.40
N ALA A 236 13.06 -2.92 -3.59
CA ALA A 236 12.66 -3.51 -2.31
C ALA A 236 11.13 -3.69 -2.26
N PHE A 237 10.68 -4.79 -1.69
CA PHE A 237 9.28 -5.12 -1.53
C PHE A 237 8.92 -5.24 -0.06
N ASP A 238 7.68 -4.88 0.30
CA ASP A 238 7.21 -5.09 1.66
C ASP A 238 6.74 -6.54 1.89
N GLY A 239 6.33 -6.84 3.12
CA GLY A 239 6.10 -8.20 3.58
C GLY A 239 5.06 -8.99 2.79
N ASP A 240 4.09 -8.33 2.16
CA ASP A 240 3.07 -8.97 1.30
C ASP A 240 3.11 -8.48 -0.16
N GLY A 241 4.09 -7.64 -0.51
CA GLY A 241 4.44 -7.35 -1.90
C GLY A 241 3.57 -6.35 -2.63
N ASP A 242 2.79 -5.55 -1.94
CA ASP A 242 1.96 -4.53 -2.56
C ASP A 242 2.63 -3.14 -2.62
N ARG A 243 3.90 -3.02 -2.11
CA ARG A 243 4.69 -1.77 -2.13
C ARG A 243 6.04 -1.97 -2.78
N LEU A 244 6.54 -0.88 -3.40
CA LEU A 244 7.84 -0.80 -4.04
C LEU A 244 8.72 0.29 -3.43
N GLY A 245 9.92 -0.09 -3.02
CA GLY A 245 11.05 0.80 -2.74
C GLY A 245 12.07 0.77 -3.88
N VAL A 246 12.72 1.89 -4.15
CA VAL A 246 13.71 2.02 -5.23
C VAL A 246 14.97 2.72 -4.71
N VAL A 247 16.13 2.14 -5.00
CA VAL A 247 17.45 2.69 -4.63
C VAL A 247 18.32 2.78 -5.88
N THR A 248 18.93 3.93 -6.13
CA THR A 248 19.82 4.17 -7.27
C THR A 248 21.23 3.62 -7.02
N LYS A 249 22.07 3.57 -8.05
CA LYS A 249 23.47 3.17 -7.96
C LYS A 249 24.28 4.00 -6.99
N SER A 250 23.97 5.28 -6.83
CA SER A 250 24.62 6.16 -5.83
C SER A 250 24.20 5.85 -4.39
N GLY A 251 23.15 5.02 -4.20
CA GLY A 251 22.54 4.70 -2.92
C GLY A 251 21.45 5.71 -2.50
N GLN A 252 20.97 6.54 -3.43
CA GLN A 252 19.87 7.45 -3.16
C GLN A 252 18.54 6.68 -3.18
N ILE A 253 17.72 6.89 -2.15
CA ILE A 253 16.34 6.37 -2.10
C ILE A 253 15.47 7.27 -2.98
N ILE A 254 14.77 6.67 -3.95
CA ILE A 254 13.75 7.34 -4.74
C ILE A 254 12.41 7.10 -4.07
N TYR A 255 11.94 8.09 -3.34
CA TYR A 255 10.67 8.00 -2.63
C TYR A 255 9.48 7.84 -3.61
N PRO A 256 8.37 7.24 -3.16
CA PRO A 256 7.25 6.89 -4.04
C PRO A 256 6.66 8.08 -4.81
N ASP A 257 6.62 9.27 -4.26
CA ASP A 257 6.15 10.47 -4.97
C ASP A 257 7.02 10.84 -6.18
N ARG A 258 8.33 10.55 -6.14
CA ARG A 258 9.22 10.68 -7.31
C ARG A 258 9.05 9.50 -8.28
N GLN A 259 8.74 8.30 -7.78
CA GLN A 259 8.36 7.18 -8.66
C GLN A 259 7.07 7.50 -9.42
N ILE A 260 6.08 8.15 -8.76
CA ILE A 260 4.86 8.63 -9.40
C ILE A 260 5.17 9.61 -10.54
N MET A 261 6.16 10.50 -10.40
CA MET A 261 6.58 11.39 -11.49
C MET A 261 7.05 10.61 -12.71
N LEU A 262 7.90 9.60 -12.53
CA LEU A 262 8.40 8.77 -13.62
C LEU A 262 7.25 8.03 -14.32
N PHE A 263 6.38 7.37 -13.56
CA PHE A 263 5.26 6.63 -14.12
C PHE A 263 4.23 7.55 -14.79
N ALA A 264 3.94 8.72 -14.21
CA ALA A 264 3.06 9.71 -14.82
C ALA A 264 3.57 10.15 -16.19
N THR A 265 4.88 10.41 -16.30
CA THR A 265 5.52 10.78 -17.57
C THR A 265 5.34 9.70 -18.65
N ASP A 266 5.50 8.43 -18.29
CA ASP A 266 5.33 7.32 -19.24
C ASP A 266 3.86 7.10 -19.62
N ILE A 267 2.97 7.08 -18.63
CA ILE A 267 1.54 6.82 -18.82
C ILE A 267 0.85 7.93 -19.62
N LEU A 268 1.19 9.20 -19.36
CA LEU A 268 0.57 10.33 -20.03
C LEU A 268 0.92 10.43 -21.52
N LYS A 269 2.02 9.80 -21.98
CA LYS A 269 2.30 9.68 -23.41
C LYS A 269 1.19 8.96 -24.18
N HIS A 270 0.51 8.03 -23.51
CA HIS A 270 -0.56 7.21 -24.10
C HIS A 270 -1.96 7.59 -23.59
N ASN A 271 -2.03 8.46 -22.58
CA ASN A 271 -3.27 8.90 -21.93
C ASN A 271 -3.23 10.43 -21.71
N PRO A 272 -3.09 11.26 -22.77
CA PRO A 272 -3.01 12.72 -22.62
C PRO A 272 -4.32 13.26 -21.99
N GLY A 273 -4.18 14.22 -21.08
CA GLY A 273 -5.31 14.81 -20.35
C GLY A 273 -5.85 13.97 -19.21
N ALA A 274 -5.29 12.77 -18.97
CA ALA A 274 -5.79 11.88 -17.93
C ALA A 274 -5.45 12.39 -16.51
N PRO A 275 -6.31 12.08 -15.52
CA PRO A 275 -6.00 12.33 -14.12
C PRO A 275 -4.89 11.37 -13.64
N ILE A 276 -3.96 11.91 -12.87
CA ILE A 276 -2.96 11.16 -12.11
C ILE A 276 -3.26 11.38 -10.62
N ILE A 277 -3.60 10.30 -9.94
CA ILE A 277 -4.00 10.34 -8.53
C ILE A 277 -2.77 10.16 -7.63
N TYR A 278 -2.70 10.94 -6.55
CA TYR A 278 -1.68 10.80 -5.51
C TYR A 278 -2.24 11.22 -4.15
N ASP A 279 -1.67 10.68 -3.07
CA ASP A 279 -2.18 10.96 -1.72
C ASP A 279 -1.65 12.28 -1.14
N VAL A 280 -2.33 12.78 -0.11
CA VAL A 280 -2.03 14.07 0.54
C VAL A 280 -0.62 14.19 1.11
N LYS A 281 0.12 13.10 1.27
CA LYS A 281 1.50 13.10 1.78
C LYS A 281 2.54 13.37 0.70
N CYS A 282 2.19 13.23 -0.57
CA CYS A 282 3.11 13.41 -1.68
C CYS A 282 3.60 14.83 -1.84
N THR A 283 4.79 14.98 -2.42
CA THR A 283 5.42 16.27 -2.71
C THR A 283 4.54 17.18 -3.55
N ARG A 284 4.57 18.48 -3.26
CA ARG A 284 3.89 19.50 -4.09
C ARG A 284 4.42 19.59 -5.52
N ARG A 285 5.65 19.08 -5.74
CA ARG A 285 6.29 19.04 -7.08
C ARG A 285 5.53 18.18 -8.09
N LEU A 286 4.65 17.29 -7.64
CA LEU A 286 3.78 16.51 -8.53
C LEU A 286 2.80 17.37 -9.33
N VAL A 287 2.28 18.45 -8.75
CA VAL A 287 1.30 19.31 -9.44
C VAL A 287 1.86 19.92 -10.73
N PRO A 288 2.96 20.70 -10.70
CA PRO A 288 3.55 21.22 -11.93
C PRO A 288 4.04 20.13 -12.86
N TRP A 289 4.66 19.05 -12.33
CA TRP A 289 5.17 17.95 -13.14
C TRP A 289 4.09 17.26 -13.97
N ILE A 290 2.96 16.89 -13.35
CA ILE A 290 1.84 16.25 -14.04
C ILE A 290 1.25 17.18 -15.11
N LYS A 291 1.08 18.48 -14.80
CA LYS A 291 0.57 19.48 -15.76
C LYS A 291 1.51 19.65 -16.96
N GLU A 292 2.81 19.74 -16.72
CA GLU A 292 3.83 19.87 -17.78
C GLU A 292 3.81 18.68 -18.73
N HIS A 293 3.51 17.45 -18.21
CA HIS A 293 3.37 16.25 -19.02
C HIS A 293 1.95 16.03 -19.57
N GLY A 294 1.09 17.03 -19.49
CA GLY A 294 -0.25 17.02 -20.11
C GLY A 294 -1.30 16.21 -19.34
N GLY A 295 -1.11 16.02 -18.04
CA GLY A 295 -2.08 15.34 -17.17
C GLY A 295 -2.81 16.28 -16.23
N VAL A 296 -3.77 15.73 -15.46
CA VAL A 296 -4.55 16.43 -14.44
C VAL A 296 -4.14 15.92 -13.05
N PRO A 297 -3.45 16.73 -12.23
CA PRO A 297 -3.08 16.33 -10.87
C PRO A 297 -4.33 16.19 -10.01
N THR A 298 -4.48 15.01 -9.38
CA THR A 298 -5.67 14.68 -8.60
C THR A 298 -5.26 14.17 -7.22
N ILE A 299 -5.35 15.02 -6.21
CA ILE A 299 -5.03 14.68 -4.83
C ILE A 299 -6.16 13.85 -4.20
N CYS A 300 -5.81 12.85 -3.39
CA CYS A 300 -6.79 12.05 -2.67
C CYS A 300 -6.38 11.76 -1.23
N ARG A 301 -7.28 11.14 -0.47
CA ARG A 301 -7.02 10.65 0.89
C ARG A 301 -6.02 9.50 0.85
N THR A 302 -5.18 9.39 1.90
CA THR A 302 -4.28 8.25 2.10
C THR A 302 -5.05 6.99 2.45
N GLY A 303 -4.70 5.88 1.80
CA GLY A 303 -5.21 4.54 2.07
C GLY A 303 -5.53 3.79 0.78
N HIS A 304 -4.86 2.65 0.57
CA HIS A 304 -4.94 1.87 -0.67
C HIS A 304 -6.38 1.57 -1.14
N SER A 305 -7.30 1.34 -0.20
CA SER A 305 -8.71 1.10 -0.51
C SER A 305 -9.43 2.36 -1.03
N LEU A 306 -9.10 3.53 -0.48
CA LEU A 306 -9.65 4.82 -0.91
C LEU A 306 -9.08 5.22 -2.27
N VAL A 307 -7.81 4.95 -2.51
CA VAL A 307 -7.17 5.19 -3.81
C VAL A 307 -7.79 4.31 -4.89
N LYS A 308 -8.04 3.01 -4.62
CA LYS A 308 -8.74 2.10 -5.55
C LYS A 308 -10.18 2.58 -5.85
N ALA A 309 -10.90 3.06 -4.84
CA ALA A 309 -12.22 3.66 -5.04
C ALA A 309 -12.16 4.92 -5.94
N LYS A 310 -11.17 5.79 -5.69
CA LYS A 310 -10.95 6.99 -6.50
C LYS A 310 -10.53 6.69 -7.94
N LEU A 311 -9.68 5.67 -8.14
CA LEU A 311 -9.33 5.16 -9.46
C LEU A 311 -10.57 4.71 -10.25
N LYS A 312 -11.45 3.95 -9.60
CA LYS A 312 -12.72 3.48 -10.21
C LYS A 312 -13.66 4.64 -10.53
N GLU A 313 -13.78 5.63 -9.63
CA GLU A 313 -14.61 6.82 -9.80
C GLU A 313 -14.16 7.67 -11.00
N THR A 314 -12.86 7.94 -11.08
CA THR A 314 -12.30 8.88 -12.07
C THR A 314 -11.86 8.20 -13.36
N GLN A 315 -11.80 6.86 -13.40
CA GLN A 315 -11.19 6.08 -14.49
C GLN A 315 -9.75 6.50 -14.79
N ALA A 316 -9.03 6.99 -13.76
CA ALA A 316 -7.64 7.38 -13.89
C ALA A 316 -6.76 6.18 -14.30
N PRO A 317 -5.81 6.35 -15.22
CA PRO A 317 -4.92 5.26 -15.65
C PRO A 317 -3.86 4.89 -14.60
N PHE A 318 -3.62 5.77 -13.63
CA PHE A 318 -2.59 5.57 -12.61
C PHE A 318 -2.87 6.32 -11.32
N ALA A 319 -2.47 5.69 -10.22
CA ALA A 319 -2.43 6.29 -8.90
C ALA A 319 -1.20 5.83 -8.12
N GLY A 320 -0.80 6.63 -7.13
CA GLY A 320 0.26 6.23 -6.20
C GLY A 320 0.12 6.89 -4.83
N GLU A 321 0.70 6.25 -3.83
CA GLU A 321 0.77 6.76 -2.46
C GLU A 321 2.21 6.91 -1.99
N MET A 322 2.45 7.86 -1.10
CA MET A 322 3.77 8.06 -0.47
C MET A 322 4.25 6.82 0.31
N SER A 323 3.35 5.91 0.65
CA SER A 323 3.66 4.63 1.30
C SER A 323 4.28 3.58 0.38
N GLY A 324 4.28 3.79 -0.94
CA GLY A 324 4.83 2.85 -1.93
C GLY A 324 3.79 2.02 -2.67
N HIS A 325 2.50 2.15 -2.37
CA HIS A 325 1.44 1.55 -3.17
C HIS A 325 1.32 2.26 -4.52
N LEU A 326 1.40 1.52 -5.61
CA LEU A 326 1.34 2.00 -6.98
C LEU A 326 0.27 1.19 -7.75
N PHE A 327 -0.65 1.91 -8.38
CA PHE A 327 -1.86 1.35 -8.97
C PHE A 327 -1.90 1.67 -10.46
N PHE A 328 -1.79 0.67 -11.30
CA PHE A 328 -1.88 0.80 -12.75
C PHE A 328 -3.25 0.38 -13.25
N ASN A 329 -3.95 1.27 -13.94
CA ASN A 329 -5.27 1.06 -14.53
C ASN A 329 -5.29 1.54 -16.00
N ASP A 330 -4.17 1.36 -16.69
CA ASP A 330 -3.88 1.86 -18.04
C ASP A 330 -4.23 0.86 -19.16
N LYS A 331 -5.20 -0.02 -18.92
CA LYS A 331 -5.60 -1.16 -19.76
C LYS A 331 -4.60 -2.33 -19.80
N ARG A 332 -3.38 -2.13 -19.30
CA ARG A 332 -2.35 -3.17 -19.16
C ARG A 332 -2.55 -3.95 -17.86
N TRP A 333 -2.99 -3.26 -16.78
CA TRP A 333 -3.22 -3.81 -15.45
C TRP A 333 -4.56 -3.36 -14.87
N PRO A 334 -5.23 -4.17 -14.02
CA PRO A 334 -6.62 -3.93 -13.63
C PRO A 334 -6.82 -3.04 -12.39
N GLY A 335 -5.89 -2.15 -12.05
CA GLY A 335 -6.10 -1.06 -11.10
C GLY A 335 -5.90 -1.40 -9.63
N PHE A 336 -5.28 -2.52 -9.28
CA PHE A 336 -4.87 -2.79 -7.89
C PHE A 336 -3.39 -2.48 -7.66
N ASP A 337 -3.02 -2.29 -6.40
CA ASP A 337 -1.67 -2.06 -5.93
C ASP A 337 -0.81 -3.33 -6.06
N ASP A 338 0.34 -3.21 -6.70
CA ASP A 338 1.21 -4.33 -7.00
C ASP A 338 2.67 -3.89 -7.08
N GLY A 339 3.44 -4.20 -6.05
CA GLY A 339 4.87 -3.87 -6.00
C GLY A 339 5.69 -4.60 -7.06
N LEU A 340 5.38 -5.87 -7.34
CA LEU A 340 6.08 -6.66 -8.36
C LEU A 340 5.83 -6.14 -9.77
N TYR A 341 4.56 -5.85 -10.10
CA TYR A 341 4.23 -5.23 -11.39
C TYR A 341 4.84 -3.83 -11.52
N ALA A 342 4.77 -3.00 -10.46
CA ALA A 342 5.41 -1.69 -10.44
C ALA A 342 6.93 -1.79 -10.65
N GLY A 343 7.59 -2.78 -10.02
CA GLY A 343 8.99 -3.09 -10.24
C GLY A 343 9.30 -3.50 -11.68
N ALA A 344 8.44 -4.30 -12.30
CA ALA A 344 8.58 -4.67 -13.71
C ALA A 344 8.41 -3.45 -14.64
N ARG A 345 7.40 -2.60 -14.39
CA ARG A 345 7.12 -1.38 -15.16
C ARG A 345 8.24 -0.34 -15.04
N ILE A 346 8.83 -0.16 -13.85
CA ILE A 346 9.96 0.78 -13.71
C ILE A 346 11.18 0.28 -14.49
N LEU A 347 11.47 -1.03 -14.47
CA LEU A 347 12.56 -1.62 -15.27
C LEU A 347 12.27 -1.53 -16.77
N GLU A 348 11.01 -1.68 -17.22
CA GLU A 348 10.64 -1.45 -18.60
C GLU A 348 11.02 -0.04 -19.08
N ILE A 349 10.70 0.98 -18.28
CA ILE A 349 11.04 2.38 -18.56
C ILE A 349 12.56 2.57 -18.58
N LEU A 350 13.23 2.13 -17.54
CA LEU A 350 14.65 2.38 -17.31
C LEU A 350 15.55 1.54 -18.22
N SER A 351 15.11 0.39 -18.72
CA SER A 351 15.86 -0.41 -19.69
C SER A 351 16.10 0.29 -21.04
N ARG A 352 15.33 1.32 -21.34
CA ARG A 352 15.49 2.16 -22.54
C ARG A 352 16.59 3.21 -22.37
N CYS A 353 17.12 3.37 -21.16
CA CYS A 353 18.13 4.36 -20.83
C CYS A 353 19.49 3.69 -20.59
N SER A 354 20.57 4.40 -20.91
CA SER A 354 21.93 3.93 -20.66
C SER A 354 22.30 3.97 -19.18
N ASN A 355 21.75 4.94 -18.43
CA ASN A 355 22.00 5.12 -16.99
C ASN A 355 20.66 5.30 -16.25
N PRO A 356 20.10 4.22 -15.69
CA PRO A 356 18.87 4.27 -14.90
C PRO A 356 18.90 5.26 -13.72
N SER A 357 20.04 5.34 -13.04
CA SER A 357 20.20 6.21 -11.87
C SER A 357 20.13 7.69 -12.23
N GLU A 358 20.73 8.12 -13.33
CA GLU A 358 20.63 9.52 -13.79
C GLU A 358 19.18 9.94 -14.04
N VAL A 359 18.39 9.06 -14.67
CA VAL A 359 16.97 9.35 -14.92
C VAL A 359 16.18 9.53 -13.63
N LEU A 360 16.42 8.66 -12.65
CA LEU A 360 15.75 8.70 -11.36
C LEU A 360 16.20 9.88 -10.49
N GLU A 361 17.49 10.18 -10.48
CA GLU A 361 18.07 11.24 -9.67
C GLU A 361 17.77 12.65 -10.23
N ALA A 362 17.54 12.76 -11.54
CA ALA A 362 17.13 14.00 -12.19
C ALA A 362 15.66 14.41 -11.91
N LEU A 363 14.83 13.52 -11.37
CA LEU A 363 13.46 13.86 -11.01
C LEU A 363 13.43 14.97 -9.95
N PRO A 364 12.49 15.92 -10.03
CA PRO A 364 12.37 17.03 -9.07
C PRO A 364 12.34 16.53 -7.62
N THR A 365 13.00 17.27 -6.77
CA THR A 365 13.03 17.02 -5.31
C THR A 365 12.87 18.32 -4.54
N ALA A 366 12.56 18.22 -3.26
CA ALA A 366 12.45 19.32 -2.32
C ALA A 366 13.07 18.91 -0.98
N VAL A 367 13.33 19.90 -0.12
CA VAL A 367 13.80 19.63 1.25
C VAL A 367 12.56 19.30 2.09
N ASN A 368 12.55 18.11 2.68
CA ASN A 368 11.37 17.65 3.45
C ASN A 368 11.76 16.94 4.74
N THR A 369 10.82 16.89 5.69
CA THR A 369 10.94 16.04 6.86
C THR A 369 10.71 14.59 6.48
N PRO A 370 11.23 13.62 7.23
CA PRO A 370 10.64 12.29 7.25
C PRO A 370 9.16 12.39 7.72
N GLU A 371 8.44 11.29 7.66
CA GLU A 371 7.14 11.18 8.31
C GLU A 371 7.35 11.28 9.84
N LEU A 372 6.76 12.31 10.47
CA LEU A 372 6.89 12.61 11.89
C LEU A 372 5.58 12.25 12.59
N HIS A 373 5.64 11.87 13.87
CA HIS A 373 4.48 11.43 14.63
C HIS A 373 4.28 12.22 15.92
N ILE A 374 3.02 12.57 16.20
CA ILE A 374 2.60 12.99 17.54
C ILE A 374 1.80 11.82 18.12
N GLU A 375 2.34 11.19 19.16
CA GLU A 375 1.69 10.09 19.88
C GLU A 375 0.47 10.61 20.63
N MET A 376 -0.63 9.87 20.57
CA MET A 376 -1.91 10.20 21.22
C MET A 376 -2.56 8.93 21.78
N ALA A 377 -3.59 9.08 22.61
CA ALA A 377 -4.43 7.96 23.00
C ALA A 377 -5.38 7.54 21.84
N GLU A 378 -5.89 6.33 21.90
CA GLU A 378 -6.80 5.78 20.87
C GLU A 378 -8.02 6.70 20.65
N GLY A 379 -8.22 7.11 19.41
CA GLY A 379 -9.28 8.02 18.99
C GLY A 379 -9.04 9.52 19.25
N GLU A 380 -8.02 9.89 20.02
CA GLU A 380 -7.66 11.30 20.23
C GLU A 380 -7.06 11.93 18.98
N ASN A 381 -6.28 11.18 18.21
CA ASN A 381 -5.69 11.65 16.97
C ASN A 381 -6.74 12.18 15.98
N LYS A 382 -7.89 11.53 15.86
CA LYS A 382 -9.00 11.98 14.99
C LYS A 382 -9.60 13.28 15.51
N ARG A 383 -9.96 13.31 16.82
CA ARG A 383 -10.52 14.52 17.46
C ARG A 383 -9.58 15.71 17.38
N PHE A 384 -8.27 15.45 17.54
CA PHE A 384 -7.27 16.51 17.43
C PHE A 384 -7.23 17.09 16.01
N VAL A 385 -7.17 16.25 14.97
CA VAL A 385 -7.16 16.71 13.59
C VAL A 385 -8.47 17.42 13.20
N GLU A 386 -9.62 16.94 13.63
CA GLU A 386 -10.90 17.64 13.44
C GLU A 386 -10.91 19.03 14.10
N LYS A 387 -10.29 19.16 15.28
CA LYS A 387 -10.14 20.44 15.97
C LYS A 387 -9.21 21.38 15.18
N LEU A 388 -8.10 20.86 14.62
CA LEU A 388 -7.21 21.62 13.74
C LEU A 388 -7.97 22.18 12.53
N GLN A 389 -8.74 21.34 11.83
CA GLN A 389 -9.51 21.73 10.65
C GLN A 389 -10.55 22.82 10.94
N LYS A 390 -11.13 22.83 12.16
CA LYS A 390 -12.15 23.79 12.56
C LYS A 390 -11.58 25.12 13.04
N GLN A 391 -10.40 25.12 13.64
CA GLN A 391 -9.86 26.27 14.39
C GLN A 391 -8.69 26.97 13.69
N LEU A 392 -7.97 26.27 12.80
CA LEU A 392 -6.83 26.87 12.13
C LEU A 392 -7.24 27.63 10.87
N HIS A 393 -6.73 28.85 10.76
CA HIS A 393 -6.81 29.71 9.58
C HIS A 393 -5.42 30.19 9.21
N PHE A 394 -5.15 30.22 7.92
CA PHE A 394 -3.86 30.61 7.37
C PHE A 394 -4.08 31.66 6.25
N ASP A 395 -4.07 32.93 6.63
CA ASP A 395 -4.29 34.04 5.68
C ASP A 395 -3.14 34.20 4.67
N ASP A 396 -1.98 33.65 4.99
CA ASP A 396 -0.76 33.63 4.20
C ASP A 396 -0.59 32.40 3.32
N ALA A 397 -1.54 31.46 3.37
CA ALA A 397 -1.50 30.24 2.57
C ALA A 397 -2.00 30.49 1.13
N THR A 398 -1.41 29.78 0.17
CA THR A 398 -1.91 29.74 -1.21
C THR A 398 -3.09 28.79 -1.37
N ASP A 399 -3.16 27.74 -0.54
CA ASP A 399 -4.29 26.80 -0.50
C ASP A 399 -4.33 26.06 0.84
N VAL A 400 -5.52 25.58 1.24
CA VAL A 400 -5.72 24.74 2.42
C VAL A 400 -6.61 23.55 2.05
N ILE A 401 -6.02 22.37 2.03
CA ILE A 401 -6.65 21.11 1.62
C ILE A 401 -7.04 20.31 2.86
N THR A 402 -8.33 19.99 3.00
CA THR A 402 -8.90 19.34 4.20
C THR A 402 -9.49 17.95 3.93
N ILE A 403 -9.19 17.35 2.79
CA ILE A 403 -9.74 16.03 2.40
C ILE A 403 -9.26 14.87 3.27
N ASP A 404 -8.06 15.00 3.88
CA ASP A 404 -7.49 14.02 4.81
C ASP A 404 -6.56 14.72 5.79
N GLY A 405 -7.12 15.25 6.86
CA GLY A 405 -6.43 16.15 7.78
C GLY A 405 -6.40 17.58 7.28
N ILE A 406 -5.35 18.31 7.61
CA ILE A 406 -5.12 19.68 7.14
C ILE A 406 -3.76 19.76 6.46
N ARG A 407 -3.75 20.06 5.17
CA ARG A 407 -2.57 20.34 4.37
C ARG A 407 -2.62 21.81 3.95
N VAL A 408 -1.63 22.55 4.38
CA VAL A 408 -1.49 23.99 4.11
C VAL A 408 -0.37 24.18 3.11
N GLU A 409 -0.67 24.78 1.96
CA GLU A 409 0.28 25.11 0.89
C GLU A 409 0.70 26.57 1.00
N TRP A 410 2.00 26.84 0.86
CA TRP A 410 2.58 28.16 0.65
C TRP A 410 3.28 28.20 -0.71
N GLU A 411 3.75 29.38 -1.14
CA GLU A 411 4.45 29.51 -2.43
C GLU A 411 5.66 28.57 -2.57
N ASP A 412 6.35 28.29 -1.48
CA ASP A 412 7.63 27.56 -1.43
C ASP A 412 7.62 26.31 -0.54
N GLY A 413 6.45 25.75 -0.22
CA GLY A 413 6.36 24.48 0.51
C GLY A 413 4.98 24.20 1.07
N PHE A 414 4.88 23.13 1.88
CA PHE A 414 3.65 22.77 2.57
C PHE A 414 3.89 22.19 3.95
N ALA A 415 2.82 22.16 4.76
CA ALA A 415 2.75 21.38 6.01
C ALA A 415 1.46 20.57 6.03
N LEU A 416 1.56 19.34 6.52
CA LEU A 416 0.44 18.40 6.68
C LEU A 416 0.36 17.92 8.11
N ALA A 417 -0.87 17.88 8.66
CA ALA A 417 -1.22 17.11 9.84
C ALA A 417 -2.46 16.26 9.55
N ARG A 418 -2.35 14.95 9.67
CA ARG A 418 -3.46 14.00 9.46
C ARG A 418 -3.49 12.92 10.53
N SER A 419 -4.67 12.40 10.85
CA SER A 419 -4.76 11.24 11.73
C SER A 419 -4.33 9.96 11.01
N SER A 420 -3.51 9.13 11.65
CA SER A 420 -3.27 7.78 11.17
C SER A 420 -4.56 6.94 11.32
N ASN A 421 -4.80 6.06 10.33
CA ASN A 421 -5.94 5.15 10.35
C ASN A 421 -5.60 3.78 10.97
N THR A 422 -4.31 3.51 11.20
CA THR A 422 -3.82 2.22 11.69
C THR A 422 -3.23 2.29 13.10
N THR A 423 -2.75 3.46 13.50
CA THR A 423 -2.10 3.71 14.80
C THR A 423 -2.65 5.00 15.44
N PRO A 424 -2.63 5.15 16.78
CA PRO A 424 -3.14 6.33 17.46
C PRO A 424 -2.14 7.50 17.41
N VAL A 425 -1.73 7.91 16.21
CA VAL A 425 -0.81 9.03 16.01
C VAL A 425 -1.38 10.07 15.07
N VAL A 426 -0.92 11.31 15.20
CA VAL A 426 -1.05 12.32 14.14
C VAL A 426 0.24 12.31 13.33
N VAL A 427 0.09 12.06 12.04
CA VAL A 427 1.18 12.07 11.06
C VAL A 427 1.41 13.49 10.60
N LEU A 428 2.66 13.94 10.69
CA LEU A 428 3.11 15.23 10.18
C LEU A 428 4.10 15.04 9.03
N ARG A 429 3.98 15.85 8.00
CA ARG A 429 4.96 15.96 6.94
C ARG A 429 5.07 17.42 6.51
N LEU A 430 6.30 17.91 6.37
CA LEU A 430 6.58 19.26 5.96
C LEU A 430 7.62 19.26 4.83
N GLU A 431 7.46 20.16 3.91
CA GLU A 431 8.32 20.32 2.73
C GLU A 431 8.56 21.79 2.47
N GLY A 432 9.77 22.12 2.05
CA GLY A 432 10.15 23.44 1.58
C GLY A 432 11.04 23.35 0.34
N ASP A 433 10.99 24.35 -0.52
CA ASP A 433 11.82 24.42 -1.73
C ASP A 433 13.32 24.57 -1.36
N THR A 434 13.59 25.19 -0.21
CA THR A 434 14.91 25.32 0.40
C THR A 434 14.88 24.95 1.88
N THR A 435 16.03 24.81 2.50
CA THR A 435 16.15 24.56 3.96
C THR A 435 15.51 25.70 4.76
N GLU A 436 15.72 26.96 4.33
CA GLU A 436 15.19 28.15 4.98
C GLU A 436 13.64 28.17 4.89
N ALA A 437 13.09 27.80 3.73
CA ALA A 437 11.65 27.66 3.55
C ALA A 437 11.07 26.59 4.46
N LEU A 438 11.71 25.42 4.54
CA LEU A 438 11.28 24.33 5.44
C LEU A 438 11.28 24.77 6.91
N GLU A 439 12.36 25.42 7.39
CA GLU A 439 12.46 25.88 8.77
C GLU A 439 11.41 26.96 9.10
N ARG A 440 11.13 27.87 8.18
CA ARG A 440 10.05 28.86 8.32
C ARG A 440 8.69 28.16 8.42
N ILE A 441 8.41 27.21 7.55
CA ILE A 441 7.15 26.44 7.54
C ILE A 441 7.01 25.64 8.83
N LYS A 442 8.08 24.97 9.30
CA LYS A 442 8.08 24.28 10.60
C LYS A 442 7.68 25.20 11.73
N LYS A 443 8.31 26.37 11.82
CA LYS A 443 8.01 27.36 12.86
C LYS A 443 6.54 27.84 12.77
N ARG A 444 6.10 28.22 11.57
CA ARG A 444 4.74 28.70 11.32
C ARG A 444 3.69 27.66 11.68
N PHE A 445 3.91 26.41 11.27
CA PHE A 445 2.98 25.33 11.55
C PHE A 445 3.00 24.91 13.03
N ALA A 446 4.18 24.91 13.69
CA ALA A 446 4.27 24.66 15.13
C ALA A 446 3.50 25.71 15.97
N GLU A 447 3.59 27.00 15.59
CA GLU A 447 2.80 28.06 16.23
C GLU A 447 1.32 27.82 16.09
N ALA A 448 0.84 27.44 14.89
CA ALA A 448 -0.55 27.12 14.64
C ALA A 448 -1.05 25.90 15.46
N LEU A 449 -0.28 24.82 15.49
CA LEU A 449 -0.62 23.63 16.28
C LEU A 449 -0.75 23.94 17.78
N ARG A 450 0.16 24.79 18.31
CA ARG A 450 0.14 25.23 19.74
C ARG A 450 -1.03 26.16 20.08
N GLN A 451 -1.57 26.90 19.11
CA GLN A 451 -2.80 27.69 19.34
C GLN A 451 -3.98 26.77 19.65
N VAL A 452 -4.04 25.59 19.06
CA VAL A 452 -5.12 24.62 19.27
C VAL A 452 -4.84 23.69 20.45
N ALA A 453 -3.59 23.36 20.69
CA ALA A 453 -3.13 22.50 21.78
C ALA A 453 -1.78 23.03 22.33
N PRO A 454 -1.82 23.93 23.34
CA PRO A 454 -0.61 24.58 23.88
C PRO A 454 0.46 23.60 24.39
N ASP A 455 0.04 22.46 24.93
CA ASP A 455 0.92 21.45 25.54
C ASP A 455 1.36 20.35 24.55
N VAL A 456 1.04 20.49 23.26
CA VAL A 456 1.41 19.47 22.26
C VAL A 456 2.92 19.35 22.12
N LYS A 457 3.42 18.13 22.26
CA LYS A 457 4.85 17.82 22.02
C LYS A 457 5.08 17.60 20.53
N LEU A 458 5.73 18.55 19.90
CA LEU A 458 6.07 18.45 18.48
C LEU A 458 7.40 17.72 18.30
N PRO A 459 7.55 16.86 17.27
CA PRO A 459 8.77 16.09 16.99
C PRO A 459 9.83 16.88 16.21
N PHE A 460 9.68 18.22 16.09
CA PHE A 460 10.59 19.12 15.39
C PHE A 460 10.67 20.52 16.02
#